data_bef4049834b1a6121394cea4983744d1
#
_entry.id   bef4049834b1a6121394cea4983744d1
#
_cell.length_a   1.000
_cell.length_b   1.000
_cell.length_c   1.000
_cell.angle_alpha   90.00
_cell.angle_beta   90.00
_cell.angle_gamma   90.00
#
_symmetry.space_group_name_H-M   'P 1'
#
loop_
_entity.id
_entity.type
_entity.pdbx_description
1 polymer ?
#
loop_
_entity_poly.entity_id
_entity_poly.type
_entity_poly.pdbx_seq_one_letter_code
_entity_poly.pdbx_strand_id
1 'polypeptide(L)'
;MNTLLLLAALTSQITFQTATEGEMVTIIPQVTVTEPCLCQVQILTSRSGPGGQSTSRQQNTVSLPANKTVNLSRMTLNSGPNDKVNVIVTVSDGKSLHLSQQWPQTKA
;
A
#
# COMPACT_ATOMS: atom_id res chain seq x y z
N MET A 1 18.90 19.35 25.40
CA MET A 1 18.59 19.04 25.09
C MET A 1 17.76 18.76 24.51
N ASN A 2 17.33 18.47 24.20
CA ASN A 2 16.53 18.17 23.80
C ASN A 2 16.19 17.47 23.05
N THR A 3 15.90 16.97 22.96
CA THR A 3 15.56 16.35 22.34
C THR A 3 14.63 15.98 21.80
N LEU A 4 14.29 15.99 21.64
CA LEU A 4 13.40 15.65 21.20
C LEU A 4 12.93 15.15 20.36
N LEU A 5 12.83 15.10 20.06
CA LEU A 5 12.38 14.69 19.34
C LEU A 5 11.95 13.84 18.89
N LEU A 6 12.01 13.42 19.05
CA LEU A 6 11.65 12.60 18.76
C LEU A 6 10.84 12.24 18.29
N LEU A 7 10.60 12.29 18.37
CA LEU A 7 9.87 11.99 18.06
C LEU A 7 9.31 11.52 17.41
N ALA A 8 9.97 11.40 17.55
CA ALA A 8 9.37 10.95 16.53
C ALA A 8 8.18 10.24 16.50
N ALA A 9 7.51 10.77 16.05
CA ALA A 9 6.24 10.32 15.99
C ALA A 9 6.11 9.20 15.03
N LEU A 10 5.89 8.07 15.57
CA LEU A 10 5.43 6.97 14.75
C LEU A 10 3.99 7.24 14.44
N THR A 11 3.66 7.24 13.18
CA THR A 11 2.28 7.33 12.76
C THR A 11 1.93 6.07 12.00
N SER A 12 0.66 5.70 12.05
CA SER A 12 0.17 4.61 11.22
C SER A 12 0.25 5.03 9.76
N GLN A 13 0.76 4.16 8.91
CA GLN A 13 0.99 4.54 7.52
C GLN A 13 1.04 3.32 6.62
N ILE A 14 0.76 3.56 5.35
CA ILE A 14 0.92 2.59 4.28
C ILE A 14 2.06 3.05 3.40
N THR A 15 2.97 2.15 3.08
CA THR A 15 4.08 2.41 2.18
C THR A 15 4.13 1.33 1.12
N PHE A 16 4.92 1.56 0.08
CA PHE A 16 5.07 0.59 -1.00
C PHE A 16 6.54 0.31 -1.21
N GLN A 17 6.89 -0.97 -1.28
CA GLN A 17 8.17 -1.41 -1.79
C GLN A 17 8.01 -1.78 -3.24
N THR A 18 8.91 -1.32 -4.08
CA THR A 18 8.82 -1.61 -5.51
C THR A 18 10.18 -2.06 -6.03
N ALA A 19 10.14 -2.94 -7.01
CA ALA A 19 11.32 -3.37 -7.73
C ALA A 19 10.94 -3.52 -9.19
N THR A 20 11.81 -3.06 -10.07
CA THR A 20 11.55 -3.09 -11.50
C THR A 20 12.58 -3.97 -12.17
N GLU A 21 12.11 -4.83 -13.07
CA GLU A 21 12.97 -5.70 -13.85
C GLU A 21 12.42 -5.73 -15.27
N GLY A 22 13.12 -5.05 -16.18
CA GLY A 22 12.58 -4.86 -17.52
C GLY A 22 11.28 -4.07 -17.47
N GLU A 23 10.24 -4.66 -18.04
CA GLU A 23 8.91 -4.03 -18.01
C GLU A 23 8.03 -4.60 -16.90
N MET A 24 8.61 -5.42 -16.02
CA MET A 24 7.86 -5.96 -14.90
C MET A 24 8.14 -5.15 -13.66
N VAL A 25 7.09 -4.84 -12.92
CA VAL A 25 7.23 -4.16 -11.64
C VAL A 25 6.60 -5.04 -10.55
N THR A 26 7.33 -5.20 -9.47
CA THR A 26 6.83 -5.89 -8.29
C THR A 26 6.51 -4.84 -7.24
N ILE A 27 5.30 -4.89 -6.71
CA ILE A 27 4.82 -3.92 -5.73
C ILE A 27 4.39 -4.69 -4.51
N ILE A 28 4.92 -4.29 -3.35
CA ILE A 28 4.57 -4.88 -2.07
C ILE A 28 4.05 -3.76 -1.17
N PRO A 29 2.73 -3.64 -1.03
CA PRO A 29 2.18 -2.70 -0.06
C PRO A 29 2.49 -3.16 1.35
N GLN A 30 2.85 -2.21 2.19
CA GLN A 30 3.20 -2.46 3.59
C GLN A 30 2.43 -1.52 4.46
N VAL A 31 2.10 -1.97 5.66
CA VAL A 31 1.40 -1.13 6.62
C VAL A 31 2.08 -1.25 7.96
N THR A 32 2.16 -0.12 8.65
CA THR A 32 2.61 -0.04 10.03
C THR A 32 1.54 0.68 10.81
N VAL A 33 1.08 0.07 11.90
CA VAL A 33 0.09 0.71 12.78
C VAL A 33 0.71 0.90 14.15
N THR A 34 0.26 1.93 14.87
CA THR A 34 0.82 2.24 16.18
C THR A 34 0.16 1.45 17.29
N GLU A 35 -1.02 0.90 17.04
CA GLU A 35 -1.74 0.07 18.01
C GLU A 35 -2.20 -1.20 17.31
N PRO A 36 -2.25 -2.33 18.02
CA PRO A 36 -2.69 -3.57 17.40
C PRO A 36 -4.09 -3.40 16.82
N CYS A 37 -4.30 -4.02 15.70
CA CYS A 37 -5.53 -3.80 14.96
C CYS A 37 -5.95 -5.08 14.26
N LEU A 38 -7.22 -5.42 14.36
CA LEU A 38 -7.82 -6.39 13.46
C LEU A 38 -8.48 -5.56 12.38
N CYS A 39 -7.81 -5.42 11.28
CA CYS A 39 -8.17 -4.43 10.27
C CYS A 39 -8.63 -5.08 8.99
N GLN A 40 -9.50 -4.37 8.31
CA GLN A 40 -9.85 -4.75 6.95
C GLN A 40 -8.91 -4.06 5.98
N VAL A 41 -8.35 -4.85 5.09
CA VAL A 41 -7.41 -4.38 4.07
C VAL A 41 -8.05 -4.60 2.72
N GLN A 42 -8.08 -3.54 1.92
CA GLN A 42 -8.58 -3.64 0.55
C GLN A 42 -7.50 -3.14 -0.39
N ILE A 43 -7.23 -3.93 -1.43
CA ILE A 43 -6.26 -3.56 -2.45
C ILE A 43 -6.98 -3.58 -3.79
N LEU A 44 -7.03 -2.44 -4.42
CA LEU A 44 -7.64 -2.27 -5.73
C LEU A 44 -6.53 -1.99 -6.73
N THR A 45 -6.36 -2.88 -7.68
CA THR A 45 -5.33 -2.77 -8.69
C THR A 45 -5.97 -2.60 -10.04
N SER A 46 -5.59 -1.59 -10.78
CA SER A 46 -6.08 -1.38 -12.13
C SER A 46 -4.91 -1.18 -13.07
N ARG A 47 -5.08 -1.65 -14.28
CA ARG A 47 -4.09 -1.55 -15.32
C ARG A 47 -4.80 -1.26 -16.62
N SER A 48 -4.30 -0.30 -17.38
CA SER A 48 -4.81 -0.01 -18.71
C SER A 48 -3.64 0.21 -19.65
N GLY A 49 -3.83 -0.18 -20.90
CA GLY A 49 -2.80 -0.04 -21.91
C GLY A 49 -3.34 -0.47 -23.25
N PRO A 50 -2.45 -0.58 -24.25
CA PRO A 50 -2.89 -0.92 -25.61
C PRO A 50 -3.59 -2.28 -25.68
N GLY A 51 -3.27 -3.20 -24.77
CA GLY A 51 -3.89 -4.52 -24.76
C GLY A 51 -5.21 -4.57 -24.03
N GLY A 52 -5.69 -3.45 -23.47
CA GLY A 52 -6.96 -3.43 -22.77
C GLY A 52 -6.80 -2.97 -21.34
N GLN A 53 -7.84 -3.24 -20.55
CA GLN A 53 -7.91 -2.84 -19.16
C GLN A 53 -8.20 -4.05 -18.28
N SER A 54 -7.66 -4.01 -17.08
CA SER A 54 -8.00 -5.00 -16.07
C SER A 54 -8.06 -4.33 -14.71
N THR A 55 -8.93 -4.85 -13.85
CA THR A 55 -9.09 -4.36 -12.49
C THR A 55 -9.27 -5.57 -11.59
N SER A 56 -8.56 -5.57 -10.47
CA SER A 56 -8.74 -6.62 -9.49
C SER A 56 -8.90 -5.97 -8.12
N ARG A 57 -9.63 -6.68 -7.26
CA ARG A 57 -9.88 -6.22 -5.90
C ARG A 57 -9.63 -7.37 -4.95
N GLN A 58 -8.84 -7.11 -3.93
CA GLN A 58 -8.60 -8.04 -2.85
C GLN A 58 -9.09 -7.41 -1.56
N GLN A 59 -9.71 -8.22 -0.72
CA GLN A 59 -10.24 -7.73 0.55
C GLN A 59 -10.06 -8.82 1.59
N ASN A 60 -9.35 -8.48 2.67
CA ASN A 60 -9.02 -9.43 3.73
C ASN A 60 -9.08 -8.74 5.07
N THR A 61 -9.32 -9.55 6.11
CA THR A 61 -9.17 -9.11 7.48
C THR A 61 -7.81 -9.60 7.97
N VAL A 62 -7.01 -8.67 8.48
CA VAL A 62 -5.63 -8.96 8.85
C VAL A 62 -5.39 -8.48 10.27
N SER A 63 -4.71 -9.31 11.07
CA SER A 63 -4.31 -8.93 12.40
C SER A 63 -2.94 -8.25 12.31
N LEU A 64 -2.89 -6.99 12.70
CA LEU A 64 -1.70 -6.18 12.59
C LEU A 64 -1.15 -5.88 13.98
N PRO A 65 0.11 -6.29 14.25
CA PRO A 65 0.73 -5.92 15.53
C PRO A 65 1.15 -4.47 15.53
N ALA A 66 1.31 -3.93 16.71
CA ALA A 66 1.73 -2.54 16.84
C ALA A 66 3.19 -2.38 16.44
N ASN A 67 3.49 -1.31 15.73
CA ASN A 67 4.84 -0.85 15.47
C ASN A 67 5.70 -1.84 14.69
N LYS A 68 5.05 -2.66 13.87
CA LYS A 68 5.77 -3.57 12.97
C LYS A 68 5.24 -3.38 11.56
N THR A 69 6.17 -3.35 10.63
CA THR A 69 5.80 -3.26 9.22
C THR A 69 5.38 -4.63 8.73
N VAL A 70 4.19 -4.71 8.16
CA VAL A 70 3.61 -5.95 7.67
C VAL A 70 3.41 -5.85 6.17
N ASN A 71 3.87 -6.85 5.45
CA ASN A 71 3.62 -6.94 4.01
C ASN A 71 2.20 -7.42 3.80
N LEU A 72 1.45 -6.69 2.98
CA LEU A 72 0.04 -7.02 2.76
C LEU A 72 -0.16 -7.94 1.59
N SER A 73 0.64 -7.77 0.54
CA SER A 73 0.49 -8.57 -0.66
C SER A 73 1.74 -8.40 -1.49
N ARG A 74 1.89 -9.23 -2.50
CA ARG A 74 2.97 -9.07 -3.47
C ARG A 74 2.36 -9.18 -4.85
N MET A 75 2.55 -8.14 -5.64
CA MET A 75 2.00 -8.10 -6.98
C MET A 75 3.11 -7.88 -7.98
N THR A 76 3.09 -8.64 -9.06
CA THR A 76 4.02 -8.46 -10.16
C THR A 76 3.19 -8.18 -11.41
N LEU A 77 3.46 -7.06 -12.05
CA LEU A 77 2.65 -6.56 -13.13
C LEU A 77 3.52 -6.10 -14.30
N ASN A 78 2.96 -6.20 -15.49
CA ASN A 78 3.55 -5.58 -16.66
C ASN A 78 3.33 -4.08 -16.56
N SER A 79 4.40 -3.33 -16.73
CA SER A 79 4.33 -1.87 -16.71
C SER A 79 5.21 -1.32 -17.80
N GLY A 80 4.85 -1.60 -19.05
CA GLY A 80 5.56 -1.07 -20.20
C GLY A 80 5.29 0.41 -20.39
N PRO A 81 5.95 1.01 -21.37
CA PRO A 81 5.87 2.46 -21.54
C PRO A 81 4.47 2.98 -21.83
N ASN A 82 3.61 2.15 -22.37
CA ASN A 82 2.24 2.58 -22.69
C ASN A 82 1.20 1.99 -21.75
N ASP A 83 1.64 1.41 -20.63
CA ASP A 83 0.75 0.86 -19.63
C ASP A 83 0.64 1.83 -18.46
N LYS A 84 -0.56 1.91 -17.91
CA LYS A 84 -0.80 2.67 -16.68
C LYS A 84 -1.27 1.71 -15.62
N VAL A 85 -0.56 1.70 -14.51
CA VAL A 85 -0.87 0.82 -13.39
C VAL A 85 -1.17 1.70 -12.18
N ASN A 86 -2.21 1.35 -11.45
CA ASN A 86 -2.63 2.09 -10.29
C ASN A 86 -3.04 1.10 -9.21
N VAL A 87 -2.49 1.29 -8.01
CA VAL A 87 -2.80 0.45 -6.87
C VAL A 87 -3.27 1.34 -5.75
N ILE A 88 -4.44 1.05 -5.22
CA ILE A 88 -5.00 1.80 -4.09
C ILE A 88 -5.17 0.82 -2.94
N VAL A 89 -4.59 1.17 -1.81
CA VAL A 89 -4.65 0.34 -0.60
C VAL A 89 -5.35 1.12 0.48
N THR A 90 -6.35 0.49 1.10
CA THR A 90 -7.03 1.06 2.26
C THR A 90 -6.96 0.08 3.41
N VAL A 91 -6.77 0.62 4.60
CA VAL A 91 -6.71 -0.14 5.84
C VAL A 91 -7.60 0.56 6.85
N SER A 92 -8.53 -0.19 7.44
CA SER A 92 -9.50 0.39 8.36
C SER A 92 -9.82 -0.59 9.48
N ASP A 93 -9.93 -0.08 10.70
CA ASP A 93 -10.38 -0.89 11.82
C ASP A 93 -11.90 -0.79 12.02
N GLY A 94 -12.58 -0.05 11.14
CA GLY A 94 -14.00 0.16 11.26
C GLY A 94 -14.37 1.23 12.25
N LYS A 95 -13.39 1.92 12.81
CA LYS A 95 -13.62 2.95 13.81
C LYS A 95 -12.87 4.21 13.41
N SER A 96 -11.84 4.55 14.15
CA SER A 96 -11.12 5.79 13.90
C SER A 96 -9.94 5.61 12.95
N LEU A 97 -9.40 4.40 12.83
CA LEU A 97 -8.27 4.20 11.94
C LEU A 97 -8.75 4.02 10.52
N HIS A 98 -8.26 4.87 9.65
CA HIS A 98 -8.58 4.79 8.23
C HIS A 98 -7.38 5.31 7.45
N LEU A 99 -6.71 4.39 6.77
CA LEU A 99 -5.53 4.72 5.98
C LEU A 99 -5.82 4.44 4.52
N SER A 100 -5.29 5.28 3.66
CA SER A 100 -5.43 5.09 2.22
C SER A 100 -4.17 5.59 1.55
N GLN A 101 -3.66 4.83 0.61
CA GLN A 101 -2.47 5.21 -0.13
C GLN A 101 -2.57 4.67 -1.54
N GLN A 102 -1.91 5.34 -2.46
CA GLN A 102 -1.98 5.02 -3.88
C GLN A 102 -0.57 4.92 -4.44
N TRP A 103 -0.37 3.96 -5.34
CA TRP A 103 0.87 3.83 -6.08
C TRP A 103 0.56 3.82 -7.58
N PRO A 104 1.31 4.52 -8.40
CA PRO A 104 2.36 5.45 -7.99
C PRO A 104 1.75 6.66 -7.30
N GLN A 105 2.56 7.29 -6.46
CA GLN A 105 2.10 8.48 -5.79
C GLN A 105 2.03 9.61 -6.80
N THR A 106 0.87 10.24 -6.86
CA THR A 106 0.66 11.29 -7.81
C THR A 106 1.06 12.61 -7.21
N LYS A 107 1.73 13.40 -7.98
CA LYS A 107 1.95 14.76 -7.58
C LYS A 107 0.87 15.61 -8.13
N ALA A 108 0.31 16.37 -7.29
CA ALA A 108 -0.73 17.28 -7.72
C ALA A 108 -0.15 18.39 -8.55
#